data_18fe6ade91b14e968602e938cf158bdb
#
_entry.id   18fe6ade91b14e968602e938cf158bdb
#
_cell.length_a   1.000
_cell.length_b   1.000
_cell.length_c   1.000
_cell.angle_alpha   90.00
_cell.angle_beta   90.00
_cell.angle_gamma   90.00
#
_symmetry.space_group_name_H-M   'P 1'
#
loop_
_entity.id
_entity.type
_entity.pdbx_description
1 polymer ?
#
loop_
_entity_poly.entity_id
_entity_poly.type
_entity_poly.pdbx_seq_one_letter_code
_entity_poly.pdbx_strand_id
1 'polypeptide(L)'
;MNIPERFIKRFPAYEDVFASDLEHHRKHFLPICSINLQFLFPEQDEWLHFVSVKEIHEGCVGENTQQFHTLYTKEDMLGFDVIDGKYKFEADWNYFSLHQKAQLEATYEALKSTGDKAYLRMKREVMALDGLDQVYTANEQDYEARKAFFLENNKIYPYSSFGEAKKSVEELTHDFEEKQSSGWGLSFPEVNGILDDIAFQSDEAQSYIKEYDESLEEMLKFEQTNLLHVPKRTNGETFTYIGSFTGYYFQAFGADTVYLFYDRELKKAVICFEYS
;
A
#
# COMPACT_ATOMS: atom_id res chain seq x y z
N MET A 1 -8.54 5.61 -18.77
CA MET A 1 -7.46 5.18 -19.73
C MET A 1 -7.20 3.71 -19.55
N ASN A 2 -6.92 2.93 -20.58
CA ASN A 2 -6.68 1.50 -20.46
C ASN A 2 -5.18 1.22 -20.63
N ILE A 3 -4.49 0.85 -19.53
CA ILE A 3 -3.08 0.48 -19.60
C ILE A 3 -2.96 -0.85 -20.35
N PRO A 4 -2.21 -0.89 -21.48
CA PRO A 4 -2.01 -2.13 -22.23
C PRO A 4 -1.38 -3.22 -21.34
N GLU A 5 -1.84 -4.47 -21.53
CA GLU A 5 -1.41 -5.65 -20.74
C GLU A 5 0.12 -5.81 -20.61
N ARG A 6 0.86 -5.42 -21.64
CA ARG A 6 2.33 -5.50 -21.62
C ARG A 6 3.00 -4.56 -20.60
N PHE A 7 2.28 -3.57 -20.08
CA PHE A 7 2.80 -2.57 -19.14
C PHE A 7 2.26 -2.71 -17.73
N ILE A 8 1.38 -3.68 -17.48
CA ILE A 8 0.81 -3.91 -16.15
C ILE A 8 0.82 -5.41 -15.81
N LYS A 9 1.22 -5.72 -14.58
CA LYS A 9 1.06 -7.05 -13.98
C LYS A 9 0.21 -6.89 -12.74
N ARG A 10 -0.95 -7.55 -12.72
CA ARG A 10 -1.90 -7.51 -11.61
C ARG A 10 -1.57 -8.60 -10.62
N PHE A 11 -1.62 -8.31 -9.34
CA PHE A 11 -1.31 -9.24 -8.26
C PHE A 11 -0.03 -10.04 -8.51
N PRO A 12 1.11 -9.35 -8.73
CA PRO A 12 2.38 -10.02 -9.02
C PRO A 12 2.83 -10.90 -7.85
N ALA A 13 3.63 -11.93 -8.14
CA ALA A 13 4.22 -12.75 -7.10
C ALA A 13 5.23 -11.96 -6.26
N TYR A 14 5.41 -12.33 -5.00
CA TYR A 14 6.36 -11.66 -4.11
C TYR A 14 7.78 -11.67 -4.66
N GLU A 15 8.17 -12.75 -5.31
CA GLU A 15 9.47 -12.96 -5.94
C GLU A 15 9.70 -12.01 -7.14
N ASP A 16 8.62 -11.53 -7.76
CA ASP A 16 8.70 -10.54 -8.84
C ASP A 16 8.81 -9.11 -8.33
N VAL A 17 8.30 -8.87 -7.12
CA VAL A 17 8.23 -7.53 -6.50
C VAL A 17 9.44 -7.26 -5.61
N PHE A 18 9.89 -8.25 -4.83
CA PHE A 18 10.92 -8.04 -3.82
C PHE A 18 12.25 -8.72 -4.17
N ALA A 19 13.35 -7.98 -3.96
CA ALA A 19 14.70 -8.41 -4.36
C ALA A 19 15.33 -9.42 -3.41
N SER A 20 14.99 -9.36 -2.12
CA SER A 20 15.59 -10.17 -1.05
C SER A 20 14.67 -10.24 0.15
N ASP A 21 15.01 -11.06 1.14
CA ASP A 21 14.30 -11.16 2.42
C ASP A 21 12.78 -11.35 2.24
N LEU A 22 12.43 -12.29 1.36
CA LEU A 22 11.04 -12.54 0.97
C LEU A 22 10.13 -12.90 2.13
N GLU A 23 10.66 -13.49 3.18
CA GLU A 23 9.91 -13.87 4.38
C GLU A 23 9.36 -12.64 5.10
N HIS A 24 10.24 -11.65 5.38
CA HIS A 24 9.81 -10.41 6.02
C HIS A 24 8.92 -9.56 5.10
N HIS A 25 9.24 -9.47 3.82
CA HIS A 25 8.36 -8.75 2.88
C HIS A 25 6.98 -9.39 2.81
N ARG A 26 6.90 -10.71 2.71
CA ARG A 26 5.61 -11.44 2.72
C ARG A 26 4.85 -11.26 4.04
N LYS A 27 5.56 -11.14 5.15
CA LYS A 27 4.95 -10.90 6.45
C LYS A 27 4.21 -9.56 6.50
N HIS A 28 4.76 -8.51 5.89
CA HIS A 28 4.27 -7.13 6.09
C HIS A 28 3.55 -6.53 4.89
N PHE A 29 3.84 -6.94 3.66
CA PHE A 29 3.36 -6.29 2.45
C PHE A 29 2.39 -7.13 1.66
N LEU A 30 1.58 -6.44 0.83
CA LEU A 30 0.63 -7.01 -0.13
C LEU A 30 0.93 -6.43 -1.52
N PRO A 31 1.45 -7.23 -2.48
CA PRO A 31 1.69 -6.77 -3.84
C PRO A 31 0.37 -6.57 -4.60
N ILE A 32 0.08 -5.36 -5.03
CA ILE A 32 -1.17 -5.02 -5.72
C ILE A 32 -1.02 -5.11 -7.24
N CYS A 33 -0.10 -4.32 -7.79
CA CYS A 33 0.23 -4.41 -9.21
C CYS A 33 1.64 -3.89 -9.48
N SER A 34 2.18 -4.26 -10.64
CA SER A 34 3.43 -3.70 -11.16
C SER A 34 3.14 -2.96 -12.45
N ILE A 35 3.79 -1.81 -12.64
CA ILE A 35 3.66 -0.96 -13.81
C ILE A 35 5.03 -0.78 -14.45
N ASN A 36 5.12 -0.95 -15.76
CA ASN A 36 6.31 -0.60 -16.50
C ASN A 36 6.25 0.88 -16.86
N LEU A 37 7.25 1.63 -16.42
CA LEU A 37 7.35 3.07 -16.66
C LEU A 37 7.40 3.45 -18.15
N GLN A 38 7.74 2.52 -19.03
CA GLN A 38 7.74 2.77 -20.47
C GLN A 38 6.36 3.20 -21.00
N PHE A 39 5.29 2.88 -20.28
CA PHE A 39 3.96 3.38 -20.61
C PHE A 39 3.84 4.91 -20.45
N LEU A 40 4.53 5.48 -19.45
CA LEU A 40 4.53 6.92 -19.16
C LEU A 40 5.71 7.63 -19.83
N PHE A 41 6.85 6.99 -19.81
CA PHE A 41 8.14 7.49 -20.27
C PHE A 41 8.73 6.46 -21.25
N PRO A 42 8.55 6.61 -22.56
CA PRO A 42 8.97 5.61 -23.55
C PRO A 42 10.43 5.15 -23.44
N GLU A 43 11.30 6.00 -22.89
CA GLU A 43 12.73 5.73 -22.71
C GLU A 43 13.05 4.98 -21.39
N GLN A 44 12.03 4.65 -20.56
CA GLN A 44 12.24 4.07 -19.25
C GLN A 44 11.63 2.68 -19.15
N ASP A 45 12.38 1.67 -19.60
CA ASP A 45 11.98 0.26 -19.40
C ASP A 45 12.34 -0.20 -17.99
N GLU A 46 11.52 0.23 -17.02
CA GLU A 46 11.69 -0.04 -15.59
C GLU A 46 10.34 -0.38 -14.95
N TRP A 47 10.33 -1.43 -14.13
CA TRP A 47 9.12 -1.83 -13.40
C TRP A 47 9.10 -1.20 -12.01
N LEU A 48 7.96 -0.62 -11.66
CA LEU A 48 7.64 -0.19 -10.31
C LEU A 48 6.44 -0.96 -9.78
N HIS A 49 6.32 -1.02 -8.45
CA HIS A 49 5.33 -1.86 -7.80
C HIS A 49 4.48 -1.03 -6.85
N PHE A 50 3.16 -1.14 -6.99
CA PHE A 50 2.24 -0.71 -5.96
C PHE A 50 2.12 -1.84 -4.93
N VAL A 51 2.42 -1.52 -3.70
CA VAL A 51 2.27 -2.41 -2.57
C VAL A 51 1.47 -1.75 -1.47
N SER A 52 0.67 -2.53 -0.74
CA SER A 52 0.03 -2.09 0.49
C SER A 52 0.65 -2.84 1.68
N VAL A 53 0.23 -2.52 2.89
CA VAL A 53 0.75 -3.13 4.11
C VAL A 53 -0.36 -3.85 4.87
N LYS A 54 0.01 -4.90 5.60
CA LYS A 54 -0.93 -5.65 6.44
C LYS A 54 -1.20 -4.96 7.78
N GLU A 55 -0.33 -4.06 8.22
CA GLU A 55 -0.43 -3.37 9.52
C GLU A 55 -1.50 -2.27 9.56
N ILE A 56 -2.05 -1.88 8.42
CA ILE A 56 -3.06 -0.81 8.36
C ILE A 56 -4.34 -1.21 9.11
N HIS A 57 -4.75 -0.37 10.05
CA HIS A 57 -6.03 -0.41 10.74
C HIS A 57 -6.42 1.00 11.18
N GLU A 58 -7.31 1.67 10.45
CA GLU A 58 -7.84 3.02 10.76
C GLU A 58 -6.80 4.02 11.25
N GLY A 59 -5.62 4.02 10.66
CA GLY A 59 -4.57 4.95 11.09
C GLY A 59 -3.18 4.44 10.79
N CYS A 60 -2.26 5.07 11.37
CA CYS A 60 -0.94 5.39 10.96
C CYS A 60 0.02 4.21 11.07
N VAL A 61 0.49 3.73 9.96
CA VAL A 61 1.61 2.78 9.91
C VAL A 61 2.88 3.51 10.37
N GLY A 62 3.54 2.97 11.38
CA GLY A 62 4.77 3.55 11.92
C GLY A 62 4.58 4.65 12.98
N GLU A 63 3.35 5.03 13.34
CA GLU A 63 3.09 6.06 14.35
C GLU A 63 3.83 5.82 15.67
N ASN A 64 3.81 4.58 16.16
CA ASN A 64 4.39 4.23 17.46
C ASN A 64 5.85 3.73 17.38
N THR A 65 6.49 3.88 16.23
CA THR A 65 7.83 3.33 15.96
C THR A 65 8.80 4.38 15.42
N GLN A 66 8.63 5.62 15.84
CA GLN A 66 9.37 6.79 15.36
C GLN A 66 10.92 6.64 15.47
N GLN A 67 11.40 5.88 16.44
CA GLN A 67 12.83 5.61 16.64
C GLN A 67 13.46 4.79 15.50
N PHE A 68 12.65 4.15 14.65
CA PHE A 68 13.08 3.38 13.49
C PHE A 68 12.82 4.11 12.16
N HIS A 69 12.34 5.35 12.22
CA HIS A 69 12.13 6.15 11.03
C HIS A 69 13.44 6.49 10.32
N THR A 70 13.35 6.62 9.02
CA THR A 70 14.43 7.08 8.15
C THR A 70 14.02 8.36 7.42
N LEU A 71 14.79 8.78 6.43
CA LEU A 71 14.40 9.90 5.58
C LEU A 71 13.16 9.57 4.72
N TYR A 72 13.04 8.31 4.28
CA TYR A 72 12.01 7.86 3.34
C TYR A 72 11.04 6.82 3.92
N THR A 73 11.21 6.47 5.19
CA THR A 73 10.27 5.61 5.92
C THR A 73 9.88 6.31 7.21
N LYS A 74 8.65 6.77 7.28
CA LYS A 74 8.07 7.51 8.41
C LYS A 74 6.64 7.05 8.64
N GLU A 75 5.92 7.74 9.51
CA GLU A 75 4.49 7.54 9.66
C GLU A 75 3.79 7.68 8.31
N ASP A 76 3.04 6.66 7.92
CA ASP A 76 2.32 6.55 6.64
C ASP A 76 3.18 6.74 5.38
N MET A 77 4.47 6.50 5.48
CA MET A 77 5.40 6.58 4.35
C MET A 77 6.43 5.47 4.40
N LEU A 78 6.55 4.69 3.33
CA LEU A 78 7.41 3.51 3.23
C LEU A 78 8.38 3.62 2.06
N GLY A 79 9.67 3.65 2.35
CA GLY A 79 10.75 3.69 1.38
C GLY A 79 11.25 2.32 0.96
N PHE A 80 11.56 2.19 -0.33
CA PHE A 80 12.14 0.99 -0.92
C PHE A 80 13.34 1.34 -1.81
N ASP A 81 14.44 0.63 -1.65
CA ASP A 81 15.49 0.62 -2.66
C ASP A 81 15.03 -0.19 -3.88
N VAL A 82 15.21 0.36 -5.08
CA VAL A 82 14.89 -0.33 -6.34
C VAL A 82 16.15 -0.99 -6.87
N ILE A 83 16.18 -2.32 -6.84
CA ILE A 83 17.31 -3.15 -7.23
C ILE A 83 16.86 -4.07 -8.37
N ASP A 84 17.41 -3.85 -9.57
CA ASP A 84 17.04 -4.61 -10.76
C ASP A 84 15.52 -4.72 -10.99
N GLY A 85 14.82 -3.57 -10.79
CA GLY A 85 13.37 -3.49 -10.94
C GLY A 85 12.55 -4.14 -9.82
N LYS A 86 13.17 -4.48 -8.69
CA LYS A 86 12.52 -5.06 -7.51
C LYS A 86 12.77 -4.19 -6.28
N TYR A 87 11.87 -4.31 -5.32
CA TYR A 87 11.91 -3.53 -4.08
C TYR A 87 12.66 -4.26 -2.97
N LYS A 88 13.42 -3.49 -2.21
CA LYS A 88 13.93 -3.87 -0.90
C LYS A 88 13.52 -2.80 0.09
N PHE A 89 12.80 -3.18 1.15
CA PHE A 89 12.46 -2.26 2.22
C PHE A 89 13.73 -1.65 2.81
N GLU A 90 13.77 -0.32 2.93
CA GLU A 90 15.00 0.41 3.27
C GLU A 90 15.26 0.57 4.76
N ALA A 91 14.20 0.45 5.59
CA ALA A 91 14.29 0.67 7.03
C ALA A 91 14.48 -0.63 7.82
N ASP A 92 14.66 -0.49 9.12
CA ASP A 92 14.67 -1.61 10.05
C ASP A 92 13.26 -2.22 10.16
N TRP A 93 13.16 -3.54 10.21
CA TRP A 93 11.88 -4.24 10.33
C TRP A 93 11.14 -3.93 11.65
N ASN A 94 11.83 -3.44 12.67
CA ASN A 94 11.22 -2.92 13.89
C ASN A 94 10.38 -1.64 13.66
N TYR A 95 10.39 -1.09 12.47
CA TYR A 95 9.42 -0.08 12.04
C TYR A 95 7.97 -0.62 12.14
N PHE A 96 7.77 -1.91 11.89
CA PHE A 96 6.47 -2.56 12.06
C PHE A 96 6.24 -2.95 13.52
N SER A 97 5.13 -2.51 14.09
CA SER A 97 4.78 -2.75 15.49
C SER A 97 4.73 -4.25 15.83
N LEU A 98 4.33 -5.08 14.87
CA LEU A 98 4.31 -6.55 15.05
C LEU A 98 5.70 -7.14 15.34
N HIS A 99 6.78 -6.56 14.83
CA HIS A 99 8.14 -7.01 15.14
C HIS A 99 8.53 -6.78 16.60
N GLN A 100 8.00 -5.71 17.20
CA GLN A 100 8.29 -5.35 18.58
C GLN A 100 7.45 -6.14 19.58
N LYS A 101 6.30 -6.69 19.15
CA LYS A 101 5.33 -7.38 20.03
C LYS A 101 5.98 -8.46 20.88
N ALA A 102 6.73 -9.38 20.26
CA ALA A 102 7.37 -10.48 20.98
C ALA A 102 8.40 -10.01 22.01
N GLN A 103 9.16 -8.94 21.69
CA GLN A 103 10.14 -8.36 22.63
C GLN A 103 9.45 -7.65 23.79
N LEU A 104 8.36 -6.93 23.52
CA LEU A 104 7.57 -6.25 24.55
C LEU A 104 6.90 -7.26 25.48
N GLU A 105 6.33 -8.33 24.95
CA GLU A 105 5.74 -9.43 25.73
C GLU A 105 6.77 -10.12 26.62
N ALA A 106 7.94 -10.45 26.08
CA ALA A 106 9.04 -11.05 26.86
C ALA A 106 9.51 -10.12 27.99
N THR A 107 9.64 -8.83 27.72
CA THR A 107 10.01 -7.82 28.71
C THR A 107 8.94 -7.67 29.79
N TYR A 108 7.66 -7.66 29.40
CA TYR A 108 6.53 -7.63 30.32
C TYR A 108 6.56 -8.82 31.29
N GLU A 109 6.71 -10.05 30.79
CA GLU A 109 6.76 -11.26 31.62
C GLU A 109 7.99 -11.25 32.54
N ALA A 110 9.15 -10.79 32.08
CA ALA A 110 10.35 -10.66 32.90
C ALA A 110 10.13 -9.67 34.07
N LEU A 111 9.61 -8.47 33.80
CA LEU A 111 9.32 -7.47 34.83
C LEU A 111 8.26 -7.96 35.82
N LYS A 112 7.22 -8.62 35.36
CA LYS A 112 6.16 -9.20 36.16
C LYS A 112 6.70 -10.27 37.10
N SER A 113 7.62 -11.13 36.64
CA SER A 113 8.23 -12.19 37.43
C SER A 113 9.10 -11.65 38.56
N THR A 114 9.75 -10.51 38.38
CA THR A 114 10.58 -9.84 39.43
C THR A 114 9.77 -8.95 40.38
N GLY A 115 8.47 -8.73 40.10
CA GLY A 115 7.62 -7.83 40.86
C GLY A 115 7.95 -6.34 40.67
N ASP A 116 8.71 -5.99 39.62
CA ASP A 116 9.01 -4.59 39.28
C ASP A 116 7.76 -3.89 38.78
N LYS A 117 7.38 -2.76 39.43
CA LYS A 117 6.18 -1.99 39.09
C LYS A 117 6.18 -1.46 37.63
N ALA A 118 7.32 -1.42 36.97
CA ALA A 118 7.43 -1.07 35.55
C ALA A 118 6.61 -2.00 34.63
N TYR A 119 6.28 -3.23 35.09
CA TYR A 119 5.39 -4.12 34.33
C TYR A 119 4.03 -3.51 34.04
N LEU A 120 3.53 -2.60 34.90
CA LEU A 120 2.23 -1.96 34.67
C LEU A 120 2.23 -1.02 33.46
N ARG A 121 3.36 -0.36 33.20
CA ARG A 121 3.55 0.44 31.99
C ARG A 121 3.66 -0.47 30.78
N MET A 122 4.54 -1.46 30.87
CA MET A 122 4.74 -2.43 29.77
C MET A 122 3.45 -3.17 29.40
N LYS A 123 2.61 -3.49 30.39
CA LYS A 123 1.30 -4.08 30.13
C LYS A 123 0.43 -3.22 29.21
N ARG A 124 0.45 -1.88 29.37
CA ARG A 124 -0.32 -1.00 28.48
C ARG A 124 0.22 -1.03 27.06
N GLU A 125 1.54 -1.05 26.91
CA GLU A 125 2.19 -1.13 25.60
C GLU A 125 1.88 -2.45 24.89
N VAL A 126 1.94 -3.59 25.61
CA VAL A 126 1.55 -4.90 25.07
C VAL A 126 0.06 -4.94 24.71
N MET A 127 -0.81 -4.41 25.57
CA MET A 127 -2.25 -4.38 25.29
C MET A 127 -2.62 -3.48 24.10
N ALA A 128 -1.83 -2.44 23.83
CA ALA A 128 -2.04 -1.60 22.65
C ALA A 128 -1.75 -2.38 21.33
N LEU A 129 -0.97 -3.46 21.41
CA LEU A 129 -0.71 -4.36 20.29
C LEU A 129 -1.66 -5.57 20.24
N ASP A 130 -2.59 -5.68 21.20
CA ASP A 130 -3.62 -6.72 21.18
C ASP A 130 -4.52 -6.52 19.96
N GLY A 131 -4.75 -7.60 19.21
CA GLY A 131 -5.52 -7.53 17.98
C GLY A 131 -4.70 -7.29 16.71
N LEU A 132 -3.43 -6.86 16.81
CA LEU A 132 -2.59 -6.62 15.63
C LEU A 132 -2.43 -7.87 14.73
N ASP A 133 -2.26 -9.06 15.34
CA ASP A 133 -2.22 -10.33 14.61
C ASP A 133 -3.54 -10.59 13.85
N GLN A 134 -4.68 -10.15 14.42
CA GLN A 134 -5.98 -10.26 13.76
C GLN A 134 -6.07 -9.32 12.57
N VAL A 135 -5.55 -8.10 12.67
CA VAL A 135 -5.49 -7.13 11.57
C VAL A 135 -4.65 -7.69 10.42
N TYR A 136 -3.46 -8.19 10.70
CA TYR A 136 -2.60 -8.83 9.70
C TYR A 136 -3.31 -9.99 9.01
N THR A 137 -3.94 -10.86 9.80
CA THR A 137 -4.67 -12.03 9.29
C THR A 137 -5.86 -11.60 8.44
N ALA A 138 -6.64 -10.62 8.89
CA ALA A 138 -7.81 -10.14 8.15
C ALA A 138 -7.43 -9.50 6.82
N ASN A 139 -6.40 -8.64 6.83
CA ASN A 139 -5.91 -7.99 5.61
C ASN A 139 -5.36 -9.01 4.61
N GLU A 140 -4.60 -10.01 5.06
CA GLU A 140 -4.09 -11.07 4.19
C GLU A 140 -5.20 -11.93 3.61
N GLN A 141 -6.14 -12.39 4.43
CA GLN A 141 -7.26 -13.23 3.99
C GLN A 141 -8.14 -12.51 2.97
N ASP A 142 -8.46 -11.25 3.23
CA ASP A 142 -9.29 -10.47 2.31
C ASP A 142 -8.55 -10.19 0.99
N TYR A 143 -7.26 -9.84 1.06
CA TYR A 143 -6.42 -9.69 -0.13
C TYR A 143 -6.38 -10.97 -0.98
N GLU A 144 -6.14 -12.13 -0.39
CA GLU A 144 -6.08 -13.39 -1.13
C GLU A 144 -7.45 -13.76 -1.72
N ALA A 145 -8.56 -13.51 -1.01
CA ALA A 145 -9.90 -13.72 -1.53
C ALA A 145 -10.20 -12.81 -2.72
N ARG A 146 -9.87 -11.52 -2.64
CA ARG A 146 -10.06 -10.56 -3.73
C ARG A 146 -9.19 -10.84 -4.93
N LYS A 147 -7.96 -11.25 -4.71
CA LYS A 147 -7.04 -11.70 -5.75
C LYS A 147 -7.58 -12.94 -6.47
N ALA A 148 -8.05 -13.94 -5.73
CA ALA A 148 -8.64 -15.15 -6.29
C ALA A 148 -9.92 -14.83 -7.09
N PHE A 149 -10.79 -13.99 -6.55
CA PHE A 149 -11.97 -13.48 -7.26
C PHE A 149 -11.58 -12.78 -8.59
N PHE A 150 -10.56 -11.92 -8.56
CA PHE A 150 -10.08 -11.25 -9.77
C PHE A 150 -9.56 -12.26 -10.82
N LEU A 151 -8.79 -13.26 -10.39
CA LEU A 151 -8.24 -14.28 -11.30
C LEU A 151 -9.34 -15.12 -11.96
N GLU A 152 -10.45 -15.34 -11.27
CA GLU A 152 -11.60 -16.09 -11.79
C GLU A 152 -12.50 -15.22 -12.69
N ASN A 153 -12.79 -13.98 -12.27
CA ASN A 153 -13.81 -13.13 -12.89
C ASN A 153 -13.24 -12.02 -13.77
N ASN A 154 -11.94 -11.77 -13.72
CA ASN A 154 -11.26 -10.62 -14.34
C ASN A 154 -11.91 -9.27 -13.98
N LYS A 155 -12.47 -9.17 -12.78
CA LYS A 155 -13.10 -7.99 -12.20
C LYS A 155 -12.57 -7.76 -10.80
N ILE A 156 -12.45 -6.49 -10.40
CA ILE A 156 -12.23 -6.13 -9.00
C ILE A 156 -13.57 -6.22 -8.28
N TYR A 157 -13.59 -6.94 -7.17
CA TYR A 157 -14.77 -6.98 -6.31
C TYR A 157 -15.00 -5.56 -5.75
N PRO A 158 -16.20 -4.99 -5.88
CA PRO A 158 -16.47 -3.66 -5.39
C PRO A 158 -16.33 -3.61 -3.87
N TYR A 159 -15.90 -2.46 -3.36
CA TYR A 159 -15.87 -2.22 -1.92
C TYR A 159 -17.27 -2.45 -1.33
N SER A 160 -17.35 -3.33 -0.39
CA SER A 160 -18.52 -3.52 0.46
C SER A 160 -18.19 -2.98 1.84
N SER A 161 -19.17 -2.45 2.52
CA SER A 161 -19.00 -1.74 3.80
C SER A 161 -18.06 -2.43 4.79
N PHE A 162 -17.42 -1.61 5.57
CA PHE A 162 -16.62 -1.98 6.75
C PHE A 162 -17.28 -3.13 7.55
N GLY A 163 -16.56 -4.24 7.72
CA GLY A 163 -17.04 -5.39 8.47
C GLY A 163 -17.50 -6.59 7.64
N GLU A 164 -17.61 -6.49 6.32
CA GLU A 164 -17.86 -7.62 5.42
C GLU A 164 -16.58 -8.39 5.01
N ALA A 165 -15.47 -8.08 5.65
CA ALA A 165 -14.22 -8.82 5.51
C ALA A 165 -14.43 -10.31 5.78
N LYS A 166 -13.74 -11.19 5.04
CA LYS A 166 -13.68 -12.65 5.21
C LYS A 166 -14.71 -13.48 4.42
N LYS A 167 -15.21 -12.99 3.32
CA LYS A 167 -15.96 -13.83 2.39
C LYS A 167 -15.01 -14.77 1.64
N SER A 168 -15.41 -16.01 1.46
CA SER A 168 -14.74 -16.94 0.54
C SER A 168 -14.89 -16.45 -0.90
N VAL A 169 -14.07 -16.98 -1.83
CA VAL A 169 -14.20 -16.65 -3.26
C VAL A 169 -15.60 -17.01 -3.76
N GLU A 170 -16.18 -18.12 -3.29
CA GLU A 170 -17.54 -18.54 -3.66
C GLU A 170 -18.60 -17.55 -3.19
N GLU A 171 -18.48 -17.06 -1.95
CA GLU A 171 -19.39 -16.03 -1.42
C GLU A 171 -19.26 -14.71 -2.17
N LEU A 172 -18.01 -14.27 -2.49
CA LEU A 172 -17.77 -13.08 -3.28
C LEU A 172 -18.31 -13.22 -4.70
N THR A 173 -18.14 -14.38 -5.33
CA THR A 173 -18.64 -14.64 -6.69
C THR A 173 -20.17 -14.65 -6.72
N HIS A 174 -20.80 -15.31 -5.75
CA HIS A 174 -22.26 -15.33 -5.65
C HIS A 174 -22.85 -13.95 -5.41
N ASP A 175 -22.30 -13.20 -4.46
CA ASP A 175 -22.70 -11.81 -4.16
C ASP A 175 -22.47 -10.87 -5.36
N PHE A 176 -21.39 -11.08 -6.10
CA PHE A 176 -21.10 -10.34 -7.33
C PHE A 176 -22.14 -10.64 -8.43
N GLU A 177 -22.51 -11.89 -8.64
CA GLU A 177 -23.53 -12.28 -9.62
C GLU A 177 -24.89 -11.64 -9.30
N GLU A 178 -25.27 -11.59 -8.04
CA GLU A 178 -26.50 -10.90 -7.59
C GLU A 178 -26.44 -9.39 -7.86
N LYS A 179 -25.28 -8.76 -7.70
CA LYS A 179 -25.07 -7.33 -7.89
C LYS A 179 -24.79 -6.94 -9.35
N GLN A 180 -24.40 -7.88 -10.20
CA GLN A 180 -23.99 -7.59 -11.57
C GLN A 180 -25.07 -6.87 -12.41
N SER A 181 -26.33 -7.19 -12.18
CA SER A 181 -27.46 -6.53 -12.83
C SER A 181 -27.57 -5.02 -12.50
N SER A 182 -26.94 -4.61 -11.41
CA SER A 182 -26.91 -3.22 -10.91
C SER A 182 -25.65 -2.46 -11.31
N GLY A 183 -24.80 -3.03 -12.17
CA GLY A 183 -23.58 -2.39 -12.64
C GLY A 183 -22.40 -2.48 -11.66
N TRP A 184 -22.46 -3.34 -10.67
CA TRP A 184 -21.39 -3.58 -9.72
C TRP A 184 -20.24 -4.40 -10.34
N GLY A 185 -19.06 -4.26 -9.78
CA GLY A 185 -17.85 -4.94 -10.23
C GLY A 185 -17.07 -4.14 -11.24
N LEU A 186 -15.89 -3.71 -10.84
CA LEU A 186 -15.00 -2.89 -11.64
C LEU A 186 -13.93 -3.76 -12.32
N SER A 187 -13.55 -3.43 -13.55
CA SER A 187 -12.30 -3.94 -14.08
C SER A 187 -11.13 -3.29 -13.32
N PHE A 188 -9.95 -3.92 -13.33
CA PHE A 188 -8.78 -3.33 -12.70
C PHE A 188 -8.49 -1.91 -13.24
N PRO A 189 -8.64 -1.65 -14.54
CA PRO A 189 -8.53 -0.30 -15.09
C PRO A 189 -9.59 0.71 -14.64
N GLU A 190 -10.73 0.26 -14.11
CA GLU A 190 -11.80 1.14 -13.63
C GLU A 190 -11.68 1.45 -12.13
N VAL A 191 -10.71 0.84 -11.42
CA VAL A 191 -10.40 1.19 -10.04
C VAL A 191 -9.80 2.58 -10.00
N ASN A 192 -10.41 3.47 -9.22
CA ASN A 192 -9.99 4.85 -9.11
C ASN A 192 -8.50 4.99 -8.77
N GLY A 193 -7.87 5.93 -9.37
CA GLY A 193 -6.55 6.43 -9.03
C GLY A 193 -5.43 5.87 -9.89
N ILE A 194 -5.35 4.57 -10.18
CA ILE A 194 -4.21 4.04 -10.96
C ILE A 194 -4.14 4.64 -12.36
N LEU A 195 -5.29 4.95 -12.96
CA LEU A 195 -5.34 5.43 -14.35
C LEU A 195 -5.32 6.92 -14.49
N ASP A 196 -6.12 7.59 -13.69
CA ASP A 196 -6.28 9.02 -13.83
C ASP A 196 -4.98 9.71 -13.45
N ASP A 197 -4.28 9.17 -12.47
CA ASP A 197 -3.09 9.79 -11.91
C ASP A 197 -1.78 9.38 -12.61
N ILE A 198 -1.66 8.16 -13.12
CA ILE A 198 -0.49 7.75 -13.92
C ILE A 198 -0.34 8.57 -15.19
N ALA A 199 -1.45 9.00 -15.72
CA ALA A 199 -1.49 9.72 -16.98
C ALA A 199 -0.85 11.11 -16.98
N PHE A 200 -0.56 11.73 -15.86
CA PHE A 200 -0.15 13.14 -15.77
C PHE A 200 1.13 13.56 -16.46
N GLN A 201 1.98 12.65 -16.79
CA GLN A 201 3.30 12.96 -17.29
C GLN A 201 3.47 12.69 -18.78
N SER A 202 2.47 12.11 -19.46
CA SER A 202 2.48 11.95 -20.91
C SER A 202 1.80 13.12 -21.61
N ASP A 203 2.16 13.40 -22.88
CA ASP A 203 1.50 14.41 -23.70
C ASP A 203 0.00 14.13 -23.84
N GLU A 204 -0.39 12.87 -23.86
CA GLU A 204 -1.77 12.42 -23.91
C GLU A 204 -2.53 12.77 -22.61
N ALA A 205 -1.86 12.62 -21.48
CA ALA A 205 -2.40 13.02 -20.20
C ALA A 205 -2.49 14.55 -20.01
N GLN A 206 -1.51 15.28 -20.50
CA GLN A 206 -1.56 16.73 -20.51
C GLN A 206 -2.75 17.24 -21.36
N SER A 207 -3.10 16.52 -22.42
CA SER A 207 -4.29 16.77 -23.20
C SER A 207 -5.58 16.50 -22.41
N TYR A 208 -5.61 15.42 -21.65
CA TYR A 208 -6.71 15.01 -20.79
C TYR A 208 -6.91 15.99 -19.61
N ILE A 209 -5.83 16.43 -18.97
CA ILE A 209 -5.86 17.43 -17.89
C ILE A 209 -6.47 18.74 -18.38
N LYS A 210 -6.13 19.20 -19.57
CA LYS A 210 -6.69 20.42 -20.17
C LYS A 210 -8.20 20.32 -20.45
N GLU A 211 -8.72 19.10 -20.61
CA GLU A 211 -10.13 18.87 -20.87
C GLU A 211 -10.95 18.75 -19.57
N TYR A 212 -10.35 18.29 -18.47
CA TYR A 212 -11.06 17.87 -17.27
C TYR A 212 -10.83 18.72 -16.01
N ASP A 213 -9.86 19.60 -15.94
CA ASP A 213 -9.85 20.65 -14.91
C ASP A 213 -8.49 20.99 -14.24
N GLU A 214 -8.47 22.20 -13.66
CA GLU A 214 -7.44 22.78 -12.80
C GLU A 214 -7.23 21.98 -11.49
N SER A 215 -8.21 21.19 -11.03
CA SER A 215 -8.14 20.37 -9.80
C SER A 215 -6.99 19.35 -9.81
N LEU A 216 -6.59 18.90 -10.97
CA LEU A 216 -5.50 17.97 -11.17
C LEU A 216 -4.10 18.58 -11.03
N GLU A 217 -3.93 19.84 -11.45
CA GLU A 217 -2.72 20.60 -11.16
C GLU A 217 -2.53 20.84 -9.66
N GLU A 218 -3.63 20.95 -8.92
CA GLU A 218 -3.61 21.12 -7.47
C GLU A 218 -3.26 19.83 -6.75
N MET A 219 -3.78 18.68 -7.18
CA MET A 219 -3.37 17.37 -6.69
C MET A 219 -1.87 17.10 -6.91
N LEU A 220 -1.32 17.51 -8.05
CA LEU A 220 0.10 17.38 -8.34
C LEU A 220 1.00 18.20 -7.41
N LYS A 221 0.49 19.25 -6.77
CA LYS A 221 1.21 20.04 -5.78
C LYS A 221 1.18 19.43 -4.39
N PHE A 222 0.34 18.41 -4.16
CA PHE A 222 0.11 17.77 -2.87
C PHE A 222 -0.24 18.72 -1.72
N GLU A 223 -0.55 19.97 -2.03
CA GLU A 223 -0.95 20.97 -1.05
C GLU A 223 -2.38 20.75 -0.53
N GLN A 224 -3.16 19.93 -1.25
CA GLN A 224 -4.56 19.63 -0.91
C GLN A 224 -4.80 18.17 -0.51
N THR A 225 -3.74 17.35 -0.40
CA THR A 225 -3.86 15.98 0.12
C THR A 225 -3.70 15.98 1.65
N ASN A 226 -4.27 14.96 2.30
CA ASN A 226 -4.05 14.71 3.72
C ASN A 226 -2.77 13.89 3.99
N LEU A 227 -1.84 13.83 3.04
CA LEU A 227 -0.56 13.16 3.24
C LEU A 227 0.25 13.82 4.35
N LEU A 228 0.62 13.06 5.37
CA LEU A 228 1.51 13.52 6.44
C LEU A 228 2.91 13.84 5.92
N HIS A 229 3.37 13.07 4.95
CA HIS A 229 4.69 13.19 4.37
C HIS A 229 4.65 13.03 2.85
N VAL A 230 5.36 13.90 2.15
CA VAL A 230 5.65 13.77 0.72
C VAL A 230 7.15 13.55 0.57
N PRO A 231 7.62 12.50 -0.14
CA PRO A 231 9.04 12.19 -0.25
C PRO A 231 9.78 13.27 -1.03
N LYS A 232 10.87 13.76 -0.45
CA LYS A 232 11.74 14.79 -1.03
C LYS A 232 13.20 14.40 -0.89
N ARG A 233 13.99 14.77 -1.87
CA ARG A 233 15.46 14.74 -1.77
C ARG A 233 15.94 15.67 -0.65
N THR A 234 17.17 15.48 -0.23
CA THR A 234 17.82 16.37 0.76
C THR A 234 17.92 17.84 0.31
N ASN A 235 17.89 18.11 -0.99
CA ASN A 235 17.85 19.46 -1.57
C ASN A 235 16.43 20.06 -1.63
N GLY A 236 15.39 19.32 -1.19
CA GLY A 236 13.99 19.74 -1.17
C GLY A 236 13.18 19.40 -2.43
N GLU A 237 13.79 18.83 -3.47
CA GLU A 237 13.09 18.39 -4.67
C GLU A 237 12.18 17.20 -4.34
N THR A 238 10.91 17.27 -4.76
CA THR A 238 9.92 16.19 -4.59
C THR A 238 10.21 15.05 -5.56
N PHE A 239 10.00 13.82 -5.11
CA PHE A 239 10.04 12.65 -5.98
C PHE A 239 8.97 12.76 -7.06
N THR A 240 9.19 12.09 -8.19
CA THR A 240 8.22 12.01 -9.27
C THR A 240 7.01 11.20 -8.79
N TYR A 241 5.83 11.78 -8.86
CA TYR A 241 4.58 11.08 -8.63
C TYR A 241 4.28 10.12 -9.79
N ILE A 242 3.94 8.87 -9.49
CA ILE A 242 3.69 7.83 -10.50
C ILE A 242 2.20 7.53 -10.62
N GLY A 243 1.47 7.49 -9.52
CA GLY A 243 0.06 7.20 -9.48
C GLY A 243 -0.44 6.81 -8.11
N SER A 244 -1.75 6.56 -8.00
CA SER A 244 -2.40 6.15 -6.76
C SER A 244 -3.56 5.19 -7.00
N PHE A 245 -4.04 4.57 -5.92
CA PHE A 245 -5.24 3.74 -5.92
C PHE A 245 -5.89 3.72 -4.53
N THR A 246 -7.16 3.31 -4.48
CA THR A 246 -7.89 3.13 -3.23
C THR A 246 -7.60 1.76 -2.62
N GLY A 247 -7.04 1.72 -1.41
CA GLY A 247 -6.62 0.50 -0.73
C GLY A 247 -7.75 -0.46 -0.40
N TYR A 248 -8.94 0.05 -0.16
CA TYR A 248 -10.15 -0.71 0.19
C TYR A 248 -10.61 -1.74 -0.85
N TYR A 249 -10.16 -1.62 -2.10
CA TYR A 249 -10.45 -2.64 -3.12
C TYR A 249 -9.60 -3.90 -2.98
N PHE A 250 -8.55 -3.86 -2.15
CA PHE A 250 -7.54 -4.91 -2.11
C PHE A 250 -7.39 -5.58 -0.74
N GLN A 251 -7.88 -4.95 0.33
CA GLN A 251 -7.76 -5.47 1.69
C GLN A 251 -8.88 -4.93 2.60
N ALA A 252 -9.14 -5.62 3.72
CA ALA A 252 -10.22 -5.30 4.65
C ALA A 252 -10.05 -3.93 5.32
N PHE A 253 -8.81 -3.61 5.73
CA PHE A 253 -8.45 -2.34 6.35
C PHE A 253 -7.44 -1.65 5.42
N GLY A 254 -7.94 -0.90 4.45
CA GLY A 254 -7.12 -0.18 3.47
C GLY A 254 -6.94 1.28 3.83
N ALA A 255 -6.02 1.95 3.15
CA ALA A 255 -5.97 3.40 3.12
C ALA A 255 -6.98 3.95 2.11
N ASP A 256 -7.48 5.17 2.33
CA ASP A 256 -8.33 5.85 1.36
C ASP A 256 -7.60 5.99 0.03
N THR A 257 -6.34 6.41 0.09
CA THR A 257 -5.48 6.47 -1.08
C THR A 257 -4.06 5.99 -0.76
N VAL A 258 -3.51 5.20 -1.67
CA VAL A 258 -2.13 4.71 -1.67
C VAL A 258 -1.40 5.33 -2.84
N TYR A 259 -0.41 6.17 -2.57
CA TYR A 259 0.38 6.89 -3.56
C TYR A 259 1.72 6.22 -3.81
N LEU A 260 2.17 6.20 -5.05
CA LEU A 260 3.51 5.77 -5.44
C LEU A 260 4.31 6.96 -5.97
N PHE A 261 5.47 7.17 -5.38
CA PHE A 261 6.48 8.13 -5.82
C PHE A 261 7.77 7.41 -6.18
N TYR A 262 8.54 7.97 -7.10
CA TYR A 262 9.80 7.40 -7.54
C TYR A 262 10.88 8.47 -7.77
N ASP A 263 12.08 8.18 -7.32
CA ASP A 263 13.28 8.93 -7.68
C ASP A 263 14.25 8.02 -8.44
N ARG A 264 14.41 8.32 -9.73
CA ARG A 264 15.20 7.50 -10.64
C ARG A 264 16.70 7.58 -10.35
N GLU A 265 17.22 8.74 -9.92
CA GLU A 265 18.63 8.91 -9.62
C GLU A 265 19.02 8.20 -8.33
N LEU A 266 18.18 8.31 -7.32
CA LEU A 266 18.36 7.61 -6.04
C LEU A 266 17.99 6.14 -6.11
N LYS A 267 17.32 5.70 -7.19
CA LYS A 267 16.73 4.35 -7.28
C LYS A 267 15.87 4.03 -6.06
N LYS A 268 14.99 4.96 -5.73
CA LYS A 268 14.14 4.87 -4.53
C LYS A 268 12.68 5.04 -4.89
N ALA A 269 11.86 4.03 -4.55
CA ALA A 269 10.40 4.13 -4.59
C ALA A 269 9.88 4.41 -3.18
N VAL A 270 8.83 5.22 -3.07
CA VAL A 270 8.18 5.55 -1.81
C VAL A 270 6.67 5.40 -1.96
N ILE A 271 6.07 4.65 -1.05
CA ILE A 271 4.62 4.51 -0.93
C ILE A 271 4.15 5.39 0.21
N CYS A 272 3.12 6.20 -0.02
CA CYS A 272 2.49 7.01 1.00
C CYS A 272 1.02 6.63 1.15
N PHE A 273 0.52 6.68 2.36
CA PHE A 273 -0.87 6.36 2.69
C PHE A 273 -1.59 7.63 3.15
N GLU A 274 -2.82 7.78 2.68
CA GLU A 274 -3.72 8.87 3.08
C GLU A 274 -4.97 8.28 3.73
N TYR A 275 -5.43 8.96 4.77
CA TYR A 275 -6.66 8.66 5.49
C TYR A 275 -7.48 9.95 5.67
N SER A 276 -8.81 9.87 5.50
CA SER A 276 -9.74 11.00 5.61
C SER A 276 -10.74 10.82 6.76
#